data_e35db72e98ea6d4f6a6925e496774867
#
_entry.id   e35db72e98ea6d4f6a6925e496774867
#
_cell.length_a   1.000
_cell.length_b   1.000
_cell.length_c   1.000
_cell.angle_alpha   90.00
_cell.angle_beta   90.00
_cell.angle_gamma   90.00
#
_symmetry.space_group_name_H-M   'P 1'
#
loop_
_entity.id
_entity.type
_entity.pdbx_description
1 polymer ?
#
loop_
_entity_poly.entity_id
_entity_poly.type
_entity_poly.pdbx_seq_one_letter_code
_entity_poly.pdbx_strand_id
1 'polypeptide(L)'
;MIVAGGMESMSHAPHLLPGSRGGFKYGDVTLVDHMALDGLHDAFTDQPMGLLTEAGNDRDVIAREDQDAFAARSHQLAAKAGTTESSTTRSS
;
A
#
# COMPACT_ATOMS: atom_id res chain seq x y z
N MET A 1 6.17 19.14 -20.09
CA MET A 1 6.46 18.05 -19.12
C MET A 1 5.75 18.40 -17.82
N ILE A 2 4.99 17.45 -17.26
CA ILE A 2 4.29 17.62 -15.99
C ILE A 2 4.85 16.59 -15.02
N VAL A 3 5.19 17.04 -13.80
CA VAL A 3 5.61 16.16 -12.71
C VAL A 3 4.54 16.24 -11.62
N ALA A 4 4.06 15.09 -11.16
CA ALA A 4 3.10 14.98 -10.08
C ALA A 4 3.59 13.97 -9.07
N GLY A 5 3.22 14.16 -7.81
CA GLY A 5 3.62 13.26 -6.74
C GLY A 5 2.94 13.59 -5.42
N GLY A 6 3.19 12.76 -4.44
CA GLY A 6 2.71 12.94 -3.08
C GLY A 6 3.53 12.08 -2.12
N MET A 7 3.38 12.35 -0.84
CA MET A 7 4.04 11.58 0.22
C MET A 7 3.13 11.49 1.43
N GLU A 8 3.01 10.28 1.96
CA GLU A 8 2.24 9.98 3.16
C GLU A 8 3.15 9.32 4.20
N SER A 9 2.79 9.45 5.48
CA SER A 9 3.53 8.84 6.57
C SER A 9 2.65 7.83 7.31
N MET A 10 2.96 6.55 7.17
CA MET A 10 2.26 5.48 7.89
C MET A 10 2.43 5.61 9.41
N SER A 11 3.61 6.06 9.86
CA SER A 11 3.90 6.24 11.29
C SER A 11 3.03 7.31 11.95
N HIS A 12 2.52 8.25 11.17
CA HIS A 12 1.68 9.35 11.64
C HIS A 12 0.21 9.20 11.22
N ALA A 13 -0.17 8.09 10.61
CA ALA A 13 -1.56 7.84 10.22
C ALA A 13 -2.47 7.78 11.46
N PRO A 14 -3.54 8.59 11.53
CA PRO A 14 -4.40 8.65 12.68
C PRO A 14 -5.42 7.50 12.70
N HIS A 15 -6.07 7.33 13.86
CA HIS A 15 -7.32 6.59 13.96
C HIS A 15 -8.48 7.57 13.86
N LEU A 16 -9.53 7.17 13.16
CA LEU A 16 -10.71 7.99 12.91
C LEU A 16 -11.87 7.54 13.78
N LEU A 17 -12.64 8.51 14.28
CA LEU A 17 -13.87 8.25 15.01
C LEU A 17 -15.06 8.77 14.17
N PRO A 18 -15.60 7.96 13.23
CA PRO A 18 -16.70 8.37 12.38
C PRO A 18 -17.96 8.66 13.20
N GLY A 19 -18.69 9.71 12.81
CA GLY A 19 -19.95 10.08 13.46
C GLY A 19 -19.80 10.86 14.77
N SER A 20 -18.58 11.18 15.22
CA SER A 20 -18.34 11.86 16.50
C SER A 20 -18.93 13.26 16.60
N ARG A 21 -19.10 13.97 15.48
CA ARG A 21 -19.63 15.33 15.48
C ARG A 21 -21.09 15.42 15.93
N GLY A 22 -21.90 14.41 15.64
CA GLY A 22 -23.26 14.30 16.12
C GLY A 22 -23.38 13.74 17.54
N GLY A 23 -22.28 13.25 18.10
CA GLY A 23 -22.23 12.58 19.39
C GLY A 23 -22.74 11.14 19.36
N PHE A 24 -22.41 10.39 20.40
CA PHE A 24 -22.85 9.01 20.59
C PHE A 24 -23.75 8.93 21.81
N LYS A 25 -24.88 8.23 21.72
CA LYS A 25 -25.85 8.14 22.81
C LYS A 25 -25.62 6.93 23.70
N TYR A 26 -25.69 5.74 23.15
CA TYR A 26 -25.59 4.47 23.86
C TYR A 26 -24.91 3.42 23.00
N GLY A 27 -24.12 2.56 23.62
CA GLY A 27 -23.42 1.49 22.95
C GLY A 27 -21.98 1.84 22.57
N ASP A 28 -21.29 0.85 22.07
CA ASP A 28 -19.89 0.95 21.71
C ASP A 28 -19.65 1.72 20.41
N VAL A 29 -18.47 2.28 20.26
CA VAL A 29 -17.99 2.91 19.03
C VAL A 29 -16.66 2.32 18.63
N THR A 30 -16.40 2.28 17.33
CA THR A 30 -15.16 1.73 16.78
C THR A 30 -14.28 2.86 16.24
N LEU A 31 -13.02 2.84 16.61
CA LEU A 31 -11.99 3.64 15.98
C LEU A 31 -11.50 2.93 14.72
N VAL A 32 -11.45 3.65 13.62
CA VAL A 32 -11.05 3.11 12.31
C VAL A 32 -9.61 3.54 12.02
N ASP A 33 -8.78 2.59 11.64
CA ASP A 33 -7.42 2.89 11.18
C ASP A 33 -7.48 3.56 9.80
N HIS A 34 -7.07 4.82 9.74
CA HIS A 34 -7.02 5.59 8.50
C HIS A 34 -6.14 4.94 7.44
N MET A 35 -5.00 4.38 7.83
CA MET A 35 -4.09 3.71 6.90
C MET A 35 -4.78 2.53 6.22
N ALA A 36 -5.51 1.72 6.98
CA ALA A 36 -6.26 0.59 6.43
C ALA A 36 -7.42 1.07 5.55
N LEU A 37 -8.28 1.96 6.08
CA LEU A 37 -9.50 2.38 5.41
C LEU A 37 -9.26 3.14 4.10
N ASP A 38 -8.36 4.12 4.13
CA ASP A 38 -8.16 5.03 3.01
C ASP A 38 -6.99 4.65 2.11
N GLY A 39 -6.07 3.82 2.59
CA GLY A 39 -4.87 3.46 1.84
C GLY A 39 -4.79 2.02 1.36
N LEU A 40 -5.24 1.07 2.17
CA LEU A 40 -4.99 -0.36 1.94
C LEU A 40 -6.26 -1.19 1.72
N HIS A 41 -7.43 -0.56 1.72
CA HIS A 41 -8.73 -1.23 1.61
C HIS A 41 -9.44 -0.79 0.33
N ASP A 42 -9.97 -1.75 -0.42
CA ASP A 42 -10.73 -1.48 -1.62
C ASP A 42 -12.18 -1.11 -1.28
N ALA A 43 -12.61 0.06 -1.73
CA ALA A 43 -13.95 0.58 -1.45
C ALA A 43 -15.06 -0.16 -2.23
N PHE A 44 -14.73 -0.81 -3.33
CA PHE A 44 -15.71 -1.50 -4.17
C PHE A 44 -16.02 -2.90 -3.67
N THR A 45 -15.02 -3.64 -3.24
CA THR A 45 -15.17 -5.04 -2.80
C THR A 45 -15.16 -5.19 -1.29
N ASP A 46 -14.87 -4.13 -0.55
CA ASP A 46 -14.74 -4.13 0.90
C ASP A 46 -13.71 -5.15 1.40
N GLN A 47 -12.57 -5.24 0.71
CA GLN A 47 -11.50 -6.18 1.00
C GLN A 47 -10.13 -5.49 1.02
N PRO A 48 -9.18 -5.99 1.83
CA PRO A 48 -7.80 -5.53 1.77
C PRO A 48 -7.19 -5.76 0.38
N MET A 49 -6.33 -4.84 -0.07
CA MET A 49 -5.69 -4.92 -1.38
C MET A 49 -4.89 -6.21 -1.58
N GLY A 50 -4.30 -6.76 -0.52
CA GLY A 50 -3.60 -8.05 -0.59
C GLY A 50 -4.50 -9.20 -1.03
N LEU A 51 -5.74 -9.27 -0.51
CA LEU A 51 -6.72 -10.29 -0.92
C LEU A 51 -7.15 -10.13 -2.37
N LEU A 52 -7.30 -8.88 -2.83
CA LEU A 52 -7.60 -8.60 -4.24
C LEU A 52 -6.48 -9.07 -5.17
N THR A 53 -5.23 -8.82 -4.77
CA THR A 53 -4.06 -9.26 -5.51
C THR A 53 -4.00 -10.78 -5.60
N GLU A 54 -4.25 -11.49 -4.49
CA GLU A 54 -4.29 -12.96 -4.48
C GLU A 54 -5.40 -13.50 -5.39
N ALA A 55 -6.59 -12.91 -5.36
CA ALA A 55 -7.68 -13.28 -6.26
C ALA A 55 -7.32 -13.04 -7.73
N GLY A 56 -6.61 -11.95 -8.02
CA GLY A 56 -6.08 -11.66 -9.35
C GLY A 56 -5.04 -12.67 -9.79
N ASN A 57 -4.13 -13.06 -8.91
CA ASN A 57 -3.12 -14.07 -9.17
C ASN A 57 -3.74 -15.42 -9.52
N ASP A 58 -4.78 -15.83 -8.79
CA ASP A 58 -5.51 -17.07 -9.07
C ASP A 58 -6.21 -17.01 -10.43
N ARG A 59 -6.89 -15.91 -10.74
CA ARG A 59 -7.57 -15.71 -12.01
C ARG A 59 -6.61 -15.71 -13.21
N ASP A 60 -5.46 -15.03 -13.05
CA ASP A 60 -4.47 -14.88 -14.11
C ASP A 60 -3.43 -16.02 -14.11
N VAL A 61 -3.58 -16.99 -13.21
CA VAL A 61 -2.72 -18.18 -13.08
C VAL A 61 -1.25 -17.81 -12.87
N ILE A 62 -0.99 -16.88 -11.93
CA ILE A 62 0.36 -16.46 -11.58
C ILE A 62 0.84 -17.32 -10.40
N ALA A 63 1.79 -18.20 -10.66
CA ALA A 63 2.34 -19.11 -9.65
C ALA A 63 3.24 -18.37 -8.65
N ARG A 64 3.37 -18.94 -7.44
CA ARG A 64 4.23 -18.38 -6.39
C ARG A 64 5.69 -18.30 -6.84
N GLU A 65 6.16 -19.29 -7.57
CA GLU A 65 7.53 -19.35 -8.09
C GLU A 65 7.83 -18.17 -9.03
N ASP A 66 6.86 -17.80 -9.87
CA ASP A 66 6.98 -16.66 -10.79
C ASP A 66 7.02 -15.33 -10.03
N GLN A 67 6.21 -15.20 -8.98
CA GLN A 67 6.20 -14.02 -8.11
C GLN A 67 7.54 -13.86 -7.40
N ASP A 68 8.06 -14.94 -6.84
CA ASP A 68 9.33 -14.93 -6.12
C ASP A 68 10.51 -14.64 -7.06
N ALA A 69 10.51 -15.21 -8.26
CA ALA A 69 11.53 -14.93 -9.28
C ALA A 69 11.51 -13.47 -9.73
N PHE A 70 10.32 -12.91 -9.93
CA PHE A 70 10.17 -11.49 -10.27
C PHE A 70 10.67 -10.58 -9.16
N ALA A 71 10.32 -10.87 -7.91
CA ALA A 71 10.75 -10.11 -6.75
C ALA A 71 12.28 -10.15 -6.58
N ALA A 72 12.88 -11.34 -6.68
CA ALA A 72 14.33 -11.51 -6.61
C ALA A 72 15.04 -10.71 -7.70
N ARG A 73 14.56 -10.78 -8.93
CA ARG A 73 15.10 -10.01 -10.06
C ARG A 73 15.00 -8.51 -9.81
N SER A 74 13.87 -8.03 -9.28
CA SER A 74 13.67 -6.62 -8.97
C SER A 74 14.70 -6.11 -7.95
N HIS A 75 14.93 -6.87 -6.89
CA HIS A 75 15.96 -6.54 -5.89
C HIS A 75 17.39 -6.55 -6.46
N GLN A 76 17.70 -7.53 -7.29
CA GLN A 76 19.01 -7.63 -7.96
C GLN A 76 19.26 -6.43 -8.88
N LEU A 77 18.26 -6.03 -9.66
CA LEU A 77 18.37 -4.87 -10.54
C LEU A 77 18.52 -3.56 -9.76
N ALA A 78 17.80 -3.41 -8.65
CA ALA A 78 17.95 -2.25 -7.77
C ALA A 78 19.33 -2.17 -7.15
N ALA A 79 19.88 -3.29 -6.65
CA ALA A 79 21.23 -3.35 -6.11
C ALA A 79 22.29 -3.02 -7.17
N LYS A 80 22.13 -3.56 -8.38
CA LYS A 80 23.02 -3.26 -9.51
C LYS A 80 22.97 -1.77 -9.89
N ALA A 81 21.78 -1.17 -9.94
CA ALA A 81 21.61 0.24 -10.22
C ALA A 81 22.23 1.14 -9.14
N GLY A 82 22.21 0.70 -7.87
CA GLY A 82 22.86 1.39 -6.76
C GLY A 82 24.39 1.46 -6.83
N THR A 83 25.01 0.56 -7.59
CA THR A 83 26.47 0.53 -7.81
C THR A 83 26.92 1.27 -9.07
N THR A 84 25.99 1.83 -9.86
CA THR A 84 26.30 2.58 -11.09
C THR A 84 26.21 4.10 -10.83
N GLU A 85 26.97 4.90 -11.58
CA GLU A 85 27.00 6.37 -11.44
C GLU A 85 25.62 7.04 -11.59
N SER A 86 24.70 6.43 -12.32
CA SER A 86 23.37 6.99 -12.56
C SER A 86 22.46 7.01 -11.31
N SER A 87 22.77 6.22 -10.28
CA SER A 87 22.02 6.22 -9.02
C SER A 87 22.69 7.05 -7.93
N THR A 88 23.96 7.36 -8.06
CA THR A 88 24.70 8.20 -7.10
C THR A 88 24.22 9.65 -7.13
N THR A 89 23.66 10.11 -8.25
CA THR A 89 23.09 11.46 -8.42
C THR A 89 21.70 11.64 -7.82
N ARG A 90 21.07 10.59 -7.32
CA ARG A 90 19.72 10.67 -6.71
C ARG A 90 19.73 10.80 -5.18
N SER A 91 20.86 10.67 -4.53
CA SER A 91 20.99 10.70 -3.07
C SER A 91 21.58 12.01 -2.51
N SER A 92 21.55 13.10 -3.28
CA SER A 92 21.90 14.47 -2.84
C SER A 92 20.70 15.40 -2.80
#